data_9ebb19afb9edb0f6cf607537c6e002aa
#
_entry.id   9ebb19afb9edb0f6cf607537c6e002aa
#
_cell.length_a   1.000
_cell.length_b   1.000
_cell.length_c   1.000
_cell.angle_alpha   90.00
_cell.angle_beta   90.00
_cell.angle_gamma   90.00
#
_symmetry.space_group_name_H-M   'P 1'
#
loop_
_entity.id
_entity.type
_entity.pdbx_description
1 polymer ?
#
loop_
_entity_poly.entity_id
_entity_poly.type
_entity_poly.pdbx_seq_one_letter_code
_entity_poly.pdbx_strand_id
1 'polypeptide(L)'
;TALFVFLCVAGVPQSINEGSFIDVSGLGASSMFAAIIIALLVIEINHWMIIKNLKISMPKGVPPMVAGPFEVLLPLVVNTILFIVLDQVIFMITGSGLTNLVFTIFSPLISATASLPSMLFIVVLTVVFWFFGIHGDNMVGAVVTPIITMNIALNLEAYQAHQEMTHIFAGQFNGVWGGWCTYIALLIAMILVTKSKQMRALCKLAPLSTAFNINE
;
A
#
# COMPACT_ATOMS: atom_id res chain seq x y z
N THR A 1 -1.52 -13.15 12.10
CA THR A 1 -0.24 -13.75 11.63
C THR A 1 0.63 -12.72 10.93
N ALA A 2 0.19 -12.09 9.83
CA ALA A 2 1.01 -11.18 9.02
C ALA A 2 1.62 -10.01 9.83
N LEU A 3 0.82 -9.30 10.62
CA LEU A 3 1.30 -8.23 11.49
C LEU A 3 2.38 -8.70 12.46
N PHE A 4 2.19 -9.85 13.08
CA PHE A 4 3.16 -10.42 14.02
C PHE A 4 4.48 -10.76 13.32
N VAL A 5 4.42 -11.42 12.17
CA VAL A 5 5.60 -11.74 11.34
C VAL A 5 6.35 -10.47 10.93
N PHE A 6 5.62 -9.43 10.46
CA PHE A 6 6.22 -8.15 10.12
C PHE A 6 6.94 -7.50 11.32
N LEU A 7 6.31 -7.50 12.49
CA LEU A 7 6.94 -6.96 13.71
C LEU A 7 8.20 -7.72 14.12
N CYS A 8 8.24 -9.04 13.90
CA CYS A 8 9.44 -9.86 14.17
C CYS A 8 10.59 -9.57 13.20
N VAL A 9 10.29 -9.16 11.96
CA VAL A 9 11.30 -8.83 10.94
C VAL A 9 11.75 -7.38 11.05
N ALA A 10 10.81 -6.45 11.29
CA ALA A 10 11.08 -5.02 11.31
C ALA A 10 11.58 -4.49 12.67
N GLY A 11 11.23 -5.17 13.76
CA GLY A 11 11.61 -4.80 15.11
C GLY A 11 12.81 -5.62 15.60
N VAL A 12 14.02 -5.12 15.39
CA VAL A 12 15.24 -5.83 15.80
C VAL A 12 15.54 -5.54 17.28
N PRO A 13 15.65 -6.57 18.15
CA PRO A 13 16.06 -6.37 19.53
C PRO A 13 17.50 -5.87 19.59
N GLN A 14 17.72 -4.76 20.30
CA GLN A 14 19.05 -4.22 20.57
C GLN A 14 19.32 -4.18 22.07
N SER A 15 20.53 -4.52 22.47
CA SER A 15 20.99 -4.43 23.85
C SER A 15 21.90 -3.22 24.00
N ILE A 16 21.43 -2.20 24.74
CA ILE A 16 22.18 -0.96 24.99
C ILE A 16 22.23 -0.76 26.50
N ASN A 17 23.45 -0.70 27.09
CA ASN A 17 23.68 -0.37 28.50
C ASN A 17 22.76 -1.11 29.50
N GLU A 18 22.79 -2.45 29.51
CA GLU A 18 22.00 -3.33 30.41
C GLU A 18 20.47 -3.32 30.16
N GLY A 19 19.97 -2.56 29.18
CA GLY A 19 18.57 -2.57 28.75
C GLY A 19 18.36 -3.30 27.42
N SER A 20 17.24 -3.99 27.29
CA SER A 20 16.79 -4.54 26.00
C SER A 20 15.79 -3.58 25.36
N PHE A 21 16.10 -3.08 24.19
CA PHE A 21 15.26 -2.18 23.42
C PHE A 21 14.90 -2.82 22.08
N ILE A 22 13.76 -2.46 21.52
CA ILE A 22 13.41 -2.83 20.15
C ILE A 22 13.71 -1.62 19.26
N ASP A 23 14.55 -1.81 18.26
CA ASP A 23 14.75 -0.78 17.23
C ASP A 23 13.46 -0.64 16.41
N VAL A 24 12.85 0.54 16.48
CA VAL A 24 11.61 0.86 15.77
C VAL A 24 11.86 1.53 14.42
N SER A 25 13.11 1.74 14.02
CA SER A 25 13.44 2.34 12.72
C SER A 25 12.86 1.56 11.54
N GLY A 26 12.84 0.22 11.68
CA GLY A 26 12.20 -0.69 10.72
C GLY A 26 10.66 -0.63 10.72
N LEU A 27 10.01 0.09 11.63
CA LEU A 27 8.55 0.24 11.67
C LEU A 27 8.08 1.56 11.02
N GLY A 28 9.00 2.35 10.49
CA GLY A 28 8.71 3.62 9.82
C GLY A 28 8.15 3.46 8.40
N ALA A 29 7.97 4.61 7.76
CA ALA A 29 7.42 4.72 6.40
C ALA A 29 8.18 3.91 5.35
N SER A 30 9.49 3.83 5.48
CA SER A 30 10.38 3.06 4.57
C SER A 30 10.04 1.57 4.49
N SER A 31 9.44 1.01 5.55
CA SER A 31 9.11 -0.41 5.61
C SER A 31 7.68 -0.75 5.12
N MET A 32 6.91 0.23 4.65
CA MET A 32 5.53 0.01 4.23
C MET A 32 5.41 -1.00 3.07
N PHE A 33 6.29 -0.94 2.07
CA PHE A 33 6.31 -1.92 0.99
C PHE A 33 6.67 -3.32 1.48
N ALA A 34 7.62 -3.41 2.42
CA ALA A 34 7.97 -4.68 3.05
C ALA A 34 6.79 -5.26 3.82
N ALA A 35 6.04 -4.44 4.56
CA ALA A 35 4.83 -4.87 5.28
C ALA A 35 3.77 -5.44 4.32
N ILE A 36 3.53 -4.81 3.17
CA ILE A 36 2.59 -5.27 2.15
C ILE A 36 3.04 -6.62 1.58
N ILE A 37 4.30 -6.74 1.18
CA ILE A 37 4.85 -7.98 0.59
C ILE A 37 4.80 -9.12 1.61
N ILE A 38 5.25 -8.88 2.84
CA ILE A 38 5.19 -9.87 3.92
C ILE A 38 3.74 -10.31 4.16
N ALA A 39 2.79 -9.36 4.20
CA ALA A 39 1.39 -9.68 4.42
C ALA A 39 0.83 -10.58 3.31
N LEU A 40 1.10 -10.27 2.05
CA LEU A 40 0.66 -11.08 0.90
C LEU A 40 1.27 -12.49 0.93
N LEU A 41 2.58 -12.59 1.15
CA LEU A 41 3.26 -13.89 1.22
C LEU A 41 2.79 -14.73 2.40
N VAL A 42 2.60 -14.14 3.57
CA VAL A 42 2.08 -14.85 4.75
C VAL A 42 0.66 -15.38 4.51
N ILE A 43 -0.19 -14.60 3.82
CA ILE A 43 -1.56 -15.04 3.49
C ILE A 43 -1.50 -16.23 2.53
N GLU A 44 -0.68 -16.19 1.49
CA GLU A 44 -0.52 -17.27 0.52
C GLU A 44 0.05 -18.54 1.19
N ILE A 45 1.08 -18.41 2.03
CA ILE A 45 1.65 -19.54 2.76
C ILE A 45 0.62 -20.16 3.71
N ASN A 46 -0.13 -19.32 4.45
CA ASN A 46 -1.21 -19.80 5.32
C ASN A 46 -2.27 -20.56 4.54
N HIS A 47 -2.71 -20.01 3.41
CA HIS A 47 -3.69 -20.64 2.53
C HIS A 47 -3.20 -22.00 2.04
N TRP A 48 -1.97 -22.07 1.55
CA TRP A 48 -1.33 -23.32 1.11
C TRP A 48 -1.25 -24.35 2.25
N MET A 49 -0.84 -23.93 3.46
CA MET A 49 -0.75 -24.83 4.62
C MET A 49 -2.12 -25.38 5.01
N ILE A 50 -3.18 -24.56 4.98
CA ILE A 50 -4.54 -24.98 5.30
C ILE A 50 -5.05 -25.99 4.28
N ILE A 51 -4.84 -25.75 2.98
CA ILE A 51 -5.22 -26.72 1.91
C ILE A 51 -4.49 -28.06 2.09
N LYS A 52 -3.24 -28.03 2.48
CA LYS A 52 -2.43 -29.24 2.72
C LYS A 52 -2.71 -29.89 4.09
N ASN A 53 -3.71 -29.42 4.85
CA ASN A 53 -4.00 -29.86 6.21
C ASN A 53 -2.82 -29.77 7.18
N LEU A 54 -1.86 -28.86 6.93
CA LEU A 54 -0.76 -28.55 7.82
C LEU A 54 -1.24 -27.57 8.90
N LYS A 55 -2.14 -28.04 9.76
CA LYS A 55 -2.76 -27.28 10.84
C LYS A 55 -3.03 -28.17 12.04
N ILE A 56 -3.17 -27.57 13.22
CA ILE A 56 -3.57 -28.28 14.43
C ILE A 56 -5.08 -28.53 14.34
N SER A 57 -5.48 -29.81 14.14
CA SER A 57 -6.89 -30.19 14.08
C SER A 57 -7.45 -30.44 15.46
N MET A 58 -8.55 -29.80 15.81
CA MET A 58 -9.26 -30.06 17.06
C MET A 58 -10.21 -31.26 16.92
N PRO A 59 -10.46 -32.01 18.03
CA PRO A 59 -11.43 -33.11 18.05
C PRO A 59 -12.83 -32.65 17.64
N LYS A 60 -13.62 -33.58 17.10
CA LYS A 60 -15.03 -33.36 16.78
C LYS A 60 -15.80 -32.95 18.03
N GLY A 61 -16.53 -31.83 17.96
CA GLY A 61 -17.30 -31.29 19.08
C GLY A 61 -16.75 -30.00 19.70
N VAL A 62 -15.54 -29.58 19.34
CA VAL A 62 -15.02 -28.28 19.74
C VAL A 62 -15.67 -27.16 18.91
N PRO A 63 -16.25 -26.11 19.53
CA PRO A 63 -16.84 -25.02 18.79
C PRO A 63 -15.83 -24.34 17.85
N PRO A 64 -16.23 -23.92 16.62
CA PRO A 64 -15.33 -23.29 15.63
C PRO A 64 -14.61 -22.05 16.17
N MET A 65 -15.25 -21.30 17.06
CA MET A 65 -14.68 -20.12 17.69
C MET A 65 -13.46 -20.45 18.57
N VAL A 66 -13.41 -21.64 19.14
CA VAL A 66 -12.28 -22.13 19.94
C VAL A 66 -11.24 -22.81 19.04
N ALA A 67 -11.68 -23.58 18.05
CA ALA A 67 -10.80 -24.32 17.14
C ALA A 67 -9.95 -23.38 16.25
N GLY A 68 -10.54 -22.28 15.76
CA GLY A 68 -9.90 -21.35 14.83
C GLY A 68 -8.52 -20.84 15.27
N PRO A 69 -8.35 -20.30 16.49
CA PRO A 69 -7.04 -19.85 16.98
C PRO A 69 -5.96 -20.93 16.94
N PHE A 70 -6.32 -22.20 17.24
CA PHE A 70 -5.36 -23.31 17.23
C PHE A 70 -4.98 -23.73 15.81
N GLU A 71 -5.91 -23.66 14.85
CA GLU A 71 -5.62 -23.98 13.46
C GLU A 71 -4.57 -23.06 12.84
N VAL A 72 -4.52 -21.78 13.25
CA VAL A 72 -3.56 -20.81 12.74
C VAL A 72 -2.24 -20.79 13.52
N LEU A 73 -2.13 -21.51 14.64
CA LEU A 73 -0.93 -21.49 15.46
C LEU A 73 0.29 -22.09 14.73
N LEU A 74 0.12 -23.26 14.10
CA LEU A 74 1.21 -23.89 13.33
C LEU A 74 1.63 -23.02 12.13
N PRO A 75 0.71 -22.50 11.29
CA PRO A 75 1.06 -21.51 10.27
C PRO A 75 1.75 -20.25 10.82
N LEU A 76 1.36 -19.76 11.99
CA LEU A 76 2.02 -18.61 12.62
C LEU A 76 3.49 -18.91 12.90
N VAL A 77 3.77 -20.04 13.57
CA VAL A 77 5.14 -20.44 13.93
C VAL A 77 6.00 -20.65 12.68
N VAL A 78 5.48 -21.37 11.69
CA VAL A 78 6.20 -21.63 10.43
C VAL A 78 6.53 -20.34 9.70
N ASN A 79 5.57 -19.43 9.53
CA ASN A 79 5.81 -18.15 8.88
C ASN A 79 6.82 -17.30 9.67
N THR A 80 6.71 -17.25 10.99
CA THR A 80 7.63 -16.47 11.82
C THR A 80 9.07 -16.97 11.65
N ILE A 81 9.29 -18.26 11.76
CA ILE A 81 10.62 -18.84 11.56
C ILE A 81 11.13 -18.60 10.14
N LEU A 82 10.28 -18.82 9.13
CA LEU A 82 10.63 -18.63 7.72
C LEU A 82 11.12 -17.20 7.45
N PHE A 83 10.37 -16.20 7.90
CA PHE A 83 10.70 -14.80 7.62
C PHE A 83 11.89 -14.30 8.46
N ILE A 84 12.07 -14.77 9.70
CA ILE A 84 13.26 -14.46 10.48
C ILE A 84 14.50 -15.06 9.82
N VAL A 85 14.45 -16.33 9.38
CA VAL A 85 15.56 -16.96 8.66
C VAL A 85 15.84 -16.24 7.35
N LEU A 86 14.79 -15.86 6.60
CA LEU A 86 14.93 -15.10 5.35
C LEU A 86 15.61 -13.75 5.60
N ASP A 87 15.19 -13.02 6.63
CA ASP A 87 15.78 -11.74 7.00
C ASP A 87 17.26 -11.89 7.37
N GLN A 88 17.61 -12.91 8.17
CA GLN A 88 19.01 -13.18 8.52
C GLN A 88 19.86 -13.58 7.32
N VAL A 89 19.35 -14.40 6.40
CA VAL A 89 20.05 -14.76 5.17
C VAL A 89 20.29 -13.52 4.30
N ILE A 90 19.28 -12.66 4.16
CA ILE A 90 19.41 -11.40 3.42
C ILE A 90 20.45 -10.51 4.10
N PHE A 91 20.41 -10.38 5.42
CA PHE A 91 21.38 -9.60 6.17
C PHE A 91 22.81 -10.08 5.97
N MET A 92 23.04 -11.40 5.96
CA MET A 92 24.36 -11.98 5.69
C MET A 92 24.90 -11.68 4.29
N ILE A 93 24.00 -11.54 3.30
CA ILE A 93 24.39 -11.31 1.89
C ILE A 93 24.54 -9.82 1.60
N THR A 94 23.63 -8.99 2.08
CA THR A 94 23.52 -7.57 1.70
C THR A 94 24.04 -6.61 2.76
N GLY A 95 24.27 -7.09 3.99
CA GLY A 95 24.57 -6.24 5.15
C GLY A 95 23.36 -5.43 5.68
N SER A 96 22.17 -5.68 5.14
CA SER A 96 20.94 -5.00 5.56
C SER A 96 19.77 -5.97 5.57
N GLY A 97 18.79 -5.77 6.48
CA GLY A 97 17.64 -6.65 6.60
C GLY A 97 16.66 -6.58 5.43
N LEU A 98 15.67 -7.48 5.44
CA LEU A 98 14.63 -7.61 4.41
C LEU A 98 13.89 -6.29 4.15
N THR A 99 13.57 -5.53 5.19
CA THR A 99 12.86 -4.24 5.08
C THR A 99 13.65 -3.23 4.26
N ASN A 100 14.96 -3.10 4.53
CA ASN A 100 15.86 -2.21 3.79
C ASN A 100 16.09 -2.67 2.36
N LEU A 101 16.21 -3.97 2.12
CA LEU A 101 16.33 -4.52 0.78
C LEU A 101 15.10 -4.16 -0.07
N VAL A 102 13.90 -4.39 0.48
CA VAL A 102 12.64 -4.03 -0.20
C VAL A 102 12.60 -2.53 -0.47
N PHE A 103 12.92 -1.69 0.52
CA PHE A 103 12.97 -0.23 0.33
C PHE A 103 13.91 0.17 -0.80
N THR A 104 15.11 -0.41 -0.87
CA THR A 104 16.10 -0.12 -1.90
C THR A 104 15.59 -0.48 -3.30
N ILE A 105 14.88 -1.62 -3.44
CA ILE A 105 14.28 -2.04 -4.71
C ILE A 105 13.18 -1.06 -5.16
N PHE A 106 12.37 -0.55 -4.23
CA PHE A 106 11.28 0.38 -4.54
C PHE A 106 11.71 1.86 -4.58
N SER A 107 12.88 2.20 -4.05
CA SER A 107 13.39 3.58 -4.00
C SER A 107 13.40 4.30 -5.37
N PRO A 108 13.80 3.67 -6.50
CA PRO A 108 13.72 4.31 -7.80
C PRO A 108 12.27 4.66 -8.22
N LEU A 109 11.31 3.78 -7.89
CA LEU A 109 9.90 4.02 -8.17
C LEU A 109 9.36 5.20 -7.35
N ILE A 110 9.72 5.26 -6.07
CA ILE A 110 9.35 6.34 -5.16
C ILE A 110 9.92 7.68 -5.67
N SER A 111 11.20 7.70 -6.01
CA SER A 111 11.86 8.89 -6.55
C SER A 111 11.26 9.32 -7.90
N ALA A 112 10.90 8.36 -8.75
CA ALA A 112 10.25 8.64 -10.02
C ALA A 112 8.89 9.35 -9.85
N THR A 113 8.11 9.02 -8.81
CA THR A 113 6.81 9.67 -8.57
C THR A 113 6.91 11.12 -8.13
N ALA A 114 8.08 11.58 -7.69
CA ALA A 114 8.31 12.97 -7.30
C ALA A 114 8.41 13.95 -8.49
N SER A 115 8.41 13.45 -9.73
CA SER A 115 8.56 14.29 -10.93
C SER A 115 7.21 14.63 -11.58
N LEU A 116 7.11 15.81 -12.17
CA LEU A 116 5.92 16.22 -12.94
C LEU A 116 5.57 15.26 -14.10
N PRO A 117 6.52 14.77 -14.92
CA PRO A 117 6.20 13.81 -15.97
C PRO A 117 5.56 12.52 -15.45
N SER A 118 6.04 12.00 -14.32
CA SER A 118 5.48 10.77 -13.72
C SER A 118 4.07 11.00 -13.22
N MET A 119 3.81 12.15 -12.61
CA MET A 119 2.48 12.52 -12.16
C MET A 119 1.51 12.63 -13.34
N LEU A 120 1.91 13.29 -14.44
CA LEU A 120 1.11 13.38 -15.66
C LEU A 120 0.85 11.99 -16.25
N PHE A 121 1.85 11.11 -16.24
CA PHE A 121 1.67 9.73 -16.70
C PHE A 121 0.63 8.97 -15.86
N ILE A 122 0.66 9.10 -14.53
CA ILE A 122 -0.32 8.49 -13.62
C ILE A 122 -1.74 8.99 -13.93
N VAL A 123 -1.91 10.30 -14.11
CA VAL A 123 -3.22 10.90 -14.46
C VAL A 123 -3.71 10.39 -15.82
N VAL A 124 -2.85 10.37 -16.84
CA VAL A 124 -3.20 9.84 -18.17
C VAL A 124 -3.57 8.37 -18.09
N LEU A 125 -2.81 7.57 -17.35
CA LEU A 125 -3.09 6.14 -17.17
C LEU A 125 -4.45 5.92 -16.48
N THR A 126 -4.77 6.71 -15.46
CA THR A 126 -6.07 6.68 -14.78
C THR A 126 -7.21 6.96 -15.77
N VAL A 127 -7.08 7.99 -16.59
CA VAL A 127 -8.08 8.36 -17.61
C VAL A 127 -8.22 7.27 -18.68
N VAL A 128 -7.12 6.64 -19.07
CA VAL A 128 -7.14 5.53 -20.04
C VAL A 128 -7.92 4.33 -19.50
N PHE A 129 -7.74 3.98 -18.22
CA PHE A 129 -8.56 2.93 -17.58
C PHE A 129 -10.05 3.29 -17.58
N TRP A 130 -10.39 4.53 -17.22
CA TRP A 130 -11.77 5.01 -17.29
C TRP A 130 -12.36 4.93 -18.70
N PHE A 131 -11.56 5.23 -19.73
CA PHE A 131 -11.98 5.09 -21.13
C PHE A 131 -12.37 3.63 -21.47
N PHE A 132 -11.69 2.65 -20.93
CA PHE A 132 -12.02 1.24 -21.10
C PHE A 132 -13.15 0.74 -20.18
N GLY A 133 -13.78 1.62 -19.40
CA GLY A 133 -14.83 1.25 -18.46
C GLY A 133 -14.33 0.60 -17.17
N ILE A 134 -13.03 0.67 -16.90
CA ILE A 134 -12.39 0.20 -15.66
C ILE A 134 -12.26 1.39 -14.72
N HIS A 135 -12.56 1.19 -13.42
CA HIS A 135 -12.40 2.26 -12.43
C HIS A 135 -10.92 2.62 -12.24
N GLY A 136 -10.47 3.67 -12.96
CA GLY A 136 -9.07 4.04 -13.08
C GLY A 136 -8.41 4.36 -11.74
N ASP A 137 -9.08 5.13 -10.88
CA ASP A 137 -8.55 5.49 -9.56
C ASP A 137 -8.30 4.26 -8.68
N ASN A 138 -9.17 3.25 -8.71
CA ASN A 138 -8.97 2.02 -7.95
C ASN A 138 -7.80 1.19 -8.49
N MET A 139 -7.68 1.08 -9.81
CA MET A 139 -6.60 0.31 -10.44
C MET A 139 -5.24 0.94 -10.21
N VAL A 140 -5.13 2.23 -10.51
CA VAL A 140 -3.88 2.98 -10.34
C VAL A 140 -3.58 3.21 -8.86
N GLY A 141 -4.61 3.49 -8.07
CA GLY A 141 -4.53 3.72 -6.63
C GLY A 141 -3.96 2.53 -5.86
N ALA A 142 -4.19 1.30 -6.30
CA ALA A 142 -3.60 0.11 -5.66
C ALA A 142 -2.06 0.18 -5.60
N VAL A 143 -1.42 0.79 -6.60
CA VAL A 143 0.04 0.98 -6.65
C VAL A 143 0.46 2.34 -6.10
N VAL A 144 -0.29 3.39 -6.41
CA VAL A 144 0.10 4.78 -6.11
C VAL A 144 -0.20 5.15 -4.65
N THR A 145 -1.27 4.63 -4.05
CA THR A 145 -1.64 4.97 -2.66
C THR A 145 -0.55 4.61 -1.64
N PRO A 146 0.08 3.43 -1.68
CA PRO A 146 1.22 3.13 -0.81
C PRO A 146 2.36 4.15 -0.95
N ILE A 147 2.68 4.56 -2.17
CA ILE A 147 3.75 5.54 -2.44
C ILE A 147 3.38 6.91 -1.85
N ILE A 148 2.15 7.39 -2.07
CA ILE A 148 1.67 8.66 -1.51
C ILE A 148 1.72 8.63 0.02
N THR A 149 1.25 7.55 0.63
CA THR A 149 1.23 7.40 2.09
C THR A 149 2.64 7.39 2.67
N MET A 150 3.57 6.71 2.00
CA MET A 150 4.97 6.73 2.40
C MET A 150 5.59 8.13 2.26
N ASN A 151 5.33 8.85 1.17
CA ASN A 151 5.80 10.22 0.98
C ASN A 151 5.26 11.17 2.06
N ILE A 152 4.00 10.99 2.52
CA ILE A 152 3.44 11.75 3.65
C ILE A 152 4.26 11.49 4.90
N ALA A 153 4.55 10.23 5.20
CA ALA A 153 5.27 9.87 6.41
C ALA A 153 6.74 10.34 6.38
N LEU A 154 7.42 10.23 5.23
CA LEU A 154 8.76 10.77 5.04
C LEU A 154 8.81 12.29 5.18
N ASN A 155 7.81 13.00 4.66
CA ASN A 155 7.69 14.44 4.86
C ASN A 155 7.42 14.80 6.33
N LEU A 156 6.63 13.98 7.05
CA LEU A 156 6.40 14.18 8.48
C LEU A 156 7.68 13.98 9.30
N GLU A 157 8.46 12.95 8.99
CA GLU A 157 9.77 12.69 9.61
C GLU A 157 10.73 13.86 9.35
N ALA A 158 10.81 14.35 8.10
CA ALA A 158 11.62 15.51 7.74
C ALA A 158 11.19 16.78 8.50
N TYR A 159 9.86 17.03 8.59
CA TYR A 159 9.31 18.15 9.34
C TYR A 159 9.68 18.09 10.83
N GLN A 160 9.55 16.92 11.46
CA GLN A 160 9.93 16.72 12.86
C GLN A 160 11.43 16.89 13.10
N ALA A 161 12.26 16.55 12.10
CA ALA A 161 13.71 16.77 12.13
C ALA A 161 14.13 18.18 11.71
N HIS A 162 13.19 19.12 11.48
CA HIS A 162 13.43 20.46 10.95
C HIS A 162 14.21 20.48 9.62
N GLN A 163 13.98 19.48 8.77
CA GLN A 163 14.54 19.36 7.42
C GLN A 163 13.51 19.75 6.36
N GLU A 164 13.96 19.99 5.14
CA GLU A 164 13.08 20.30 4.02
C GLU A 164 12.25 19.08 3.61
N MET A 165 10.94 19.29 3.40
CA MET A 165 10.03 18.28 2.85
C MET A 165 10.22 18.22 1.34
N THR A 166 10.82 17.14 0.85
CA THR A 166 11.19 17.00 -0.57
C THR A 166 10.17 16.24 -1.41
N HIS A 167 9.24 15.53 -0.78
CA HIS A 167 8.25 14.71 -1.47
C HIS A 167 6.99 15.50 -1.82
N ILE A 168 6.96 16.11 -3.02
CA ILE A 168 5.82 16.92 -3.49
C ILE A 168 4.58 16.06 -3.72
N PHE A 169 4.77 14.85 -4.29
CA PHE A 169 3.67 13.91 -4.57
C PHE A 169 3.26 13.15 -3.30
N ALA A 170 2.57 13.86 -2.40
CA ALA A 170 2.14 13.37 -1.10
C ALA A 170 0.73 13.88 -0.77
N GLY A 171 0.00 13.17 0.08
CA GLY A 171 -1.31 13.57 0.58
C GLY A 171 -2.35 13.78 -0.51
N GLN A 172 -3.10 14.85 -0.41
CA GLN A 172 -4.22 15.21 -1.29
C GLN A 172 -3.80 15.84 -2.63
N PHE A 173 -2.50 15.96 -2.91
CA PHE A 173 -2.04 16.61 -4.13
C PHE A 173 -2.67 16.00 -5.39
N ASN A 174 -2.68 14.67 -5.50
CA ASN A 174 -3.30 14.00 -6.64
C ASN A 174 -4.83 14.16 -6.65
N GLY A 175 -5.50 14.09 -5.51
CA GLY A 175 -6.94 14.26 -5.39
C GLY A 175 -7.38 15.67 -5.79
N VAL A 176 -6.64 16.70 -5.40
CA VAL A 176 -6.99 18.10 -5.69
C VAL A 176 -6.64 18.47 -7.14
N TRP A 177 -5.44 18.16 -7.60
CA TRP A 177 -4.95 18.65 -8.91
C TRP A 177 -5.14 17.64 -10.03
N GLY A 178 -5.08 16.34 -9.76
CA GLY A 178 -5.23 15.29 -10.76
C GLY A 178 -6.68 14.85 -10.97
N GLY A 179 -7.44 14.65 -9.89
CA GLY A 179 -8.80 14.13 -9.95
C GLY A 179 -9.83 15.20 -10.37
N TRP A 180 -9.99 16.24 -9.58
CA TRP A 180 -11.06 17.21 -9.74
C TRP A 180 -11.00 17.99 -11.06
N CYS A 181 -9.81 18.41 -11.46
CA CYS A 181 -9.61 19.09 -12.74
C CYS A 181 -9.99 18.22 -13.94
N THR A 182 -9.80 16.89 -13.84
CA THR A 182 -10.15 15.94 -14.90
C THR A 182 -11.65 15.83 -15.09
N TYR A 183 -12.43 15.80 -14.02
CA TYR A 183 -13.90 15.71 -14.10
C TYR A 183 -14.52 16.97 -14.70
N ILE A 184 -14.03 18.16 -14.33
CA ILE A 184 -14.48 19.43 -14.92
C ILE A 184 -14.13 19.47 -16.43
N ALA A 185 -12.92 19.07 -16.80
CA ALA A 185 -12.49 19.02 -18.20
C ALA A 185 -13.35 18.05 -19.02
N LEU A 186 -13.66 16.87 -18.47
CA LEU A 186 -14.54 15.88 -19.10
C LEU A 186 -15.95 16.45 -19.28
N LEU A 187 -16.51 17.09 -18.25
CA LEU A 187 -17.85 17.71 -18.31
C LEU A 187 -17.91 18.77 -19.40
N ILE A 188 -16.91 19.65 -19.49
CA ILE A 188 -16.84 20.69 -20.53
C ILE A 188 -16.75 20.02 -21.91
N ALA A 189 -15.91 19.02 -22.07
CA ALA A 189 -15.78 18.29 -23.34
C ALA A 189 -17.11 17.62 -23.73
N MET A 190 -17.79 16.98 -22.78
CA MET A 190 -19.10 16.37 -23.01
C MET A 190 -20.16 17.41 -23.43
N ILE A 191 -20.22 18.57 -22.79
CA ILE A 191 -21.15 19.65 -23.17
C ILE A 191 -20.90 20.12 -24.59
N LEU A 192 -19.64 20.25 -25.01
CA LEU A 192 -19.24 20.78 -26.30
C LEU A 192 -19.44 19.77 -27.44
N VAL A 193 -19.15 18.49 -27.21
CA VAL A 193 -19.00 17.51 -28.30
C VAL A 193 -20.18 16.55 -28.41
N THR A 194 -20.96 16.36 -27.32
CA THR A 194 -21.97 15.30 -27.33
C THR A 194 -23.14 15.55 -28.28
N LYS A 195 -23.47 14.54 -29.08
CA LYS A 195 -24.62 14.53 -29.97
C LYS A 195 -25.80 13.71 -29.42
N SER A 196 -25.56 12.85 -28.45
CA SER A 196 -26.58 12.01 -27.83
C SER A 196 -27.53 12.79 -26.96
N LYS A 197 -28.84 12.57 -27.10
CA LYS A 197 -29.89 13.18 -26.26
C LYS A 197 -29.74 12.79 -24.79
N GLN A 198 -29.39 11.52 -24.54
CA GLN A 198 -29.19 11.01 -23.19
C GLN A 198 -27.98 11.67 -22.52
N MET A 199 -26.85 11.76 -23.20
CA MET A 199 -25.67 12.44 -22.66
C MET A 199 -25.91 13.94 -22.44
N ARG A 200 -26.67 14.61 -23.30
CA ARG A 200 -27.07 16.01 -23.08
C ARG A 200 -27.92 16.20 -21.82
N ALA A 201 -28.80 15.24 -21.52
CA ALA A 201 -29.57 15.28 -20.29
C ALA A 201 -28.68 15.15 -19.06
N LEU A 202 -27.71 14.25 -19.08
CA LEU A 202 -26.69 14.10 -18.03
C LEU A 202 -25.86 15.36 -17.87
N CYS A 203 -25.40 15.98 -18.97
CA CYS A 203 -24.63 17.23 -18.93
C CYS A 203 -25.38 18.40 -18.30
N LYS A 204 -26.71 18.37 -18.21
CA LYS A 204 -27.49 19.41 -17.53
C LYS A 204 -27.52 19.22 -16.02
N LEU A 205 -27.40 17.99 -15.55
CA LEU A 205 -27.44 17.63 -14.11
C LEU A 205 -26.03 17.60 -13.50
N ALA A 206 -25.04 17.13 -14.27
CA ALA A 206 -23.68 16.94 -13.83
C ALA A 206 -22.94 18.20 -13.30
N PRO A 207 -23.18 19.45 -13.79
CA PRO A 207 -22.48 20.62 -13.27
C PRO A 207 -22.66 20.84 -11.78
N LEU A 208 -23.85 20.57 -11.25
CA LEU A 208 -24.14 20.75 -9.84
C LEU A 208 -23.40 19.73 -8.97
N SER A 209 -23.44 18.45 -9.34
CA SER A 209 -22.71 17.40 -8.61
C SER A 209 -21.21 17.58 -8.71
N THR A 210 -20.70 17.92 -9.91
CA THR A 210 -19.26 18.17 -10.11
C THR A 210 -18.76 19.37 -9.32
N ALA A 211 -19.56 20.43 -9.16
CA ALA A 211 -19.20 21.59 -8.32
C ALA A 211 -18.99 21.23 -6.86
N PHE A 212 -19.68 20.19 -6.36
CA PHE A 212 -19.53 19.65 -5.01
C PHE A 212 -18.57 18.46 -4.94
N ASN A 213 -17.79 18.20 -5.99
CA ASN A 213 -16.85 17.07 -6.09
C ASN A 213 -17.54 15.70 -5.94
N ILE A 214 -18.78 15.59 -6.39
CA ILE A 214 -19.54 14.33 -6.48
C ILE A 214 -19.44 13.88 -7.93
N ASN A 215 -18.73 12.79 -8.18
CA ASN A 215 -18.37 12.30 -9.52
C ASN A 215 -19.09 10.98 -9.89
N GLU A 216 -19.91 10.44 -9.01
CA GLU A 216 -20.69 9.21 -9.20
C GLU A 216 -22.09 9.46 -9.78
#